data_1cf8dd5c87d707f96dde6dcdbfeea660
#
_entry.id   1cf8dd5c87d707f96dde6dcdbfeea660
#
_cell.length_a   1.000
_cell.length_b   1.000
_cell.length_c   1.000
_cell.angle_alpha   90.00
_cell.angle_beta   90.00
_cell.angle_gamma   90.00
#
_symmetry.space_group_name_H-M   'P 1'
#
loop_
_entity.id
_entity.type
_entity.pdbx_description
1 polymer ?
#
loop_
_entity_poly.entity_id
_entity_poly.type
_entity_poly.pdbx_seq_one_letter_code
_entity_poly.pdbx_strand_id
1 'polypeptide(L)'
;MTPTYLEAIPLNYRKYGDTGPDLIVLHGLFGSGKSWRSFARSIVNDFQIWMPDARNHGESPHAETMSYKEMAEDVVCFLDNNGLERIMLLGHSMGGNTAMQVALRFPERVSCLIVVDIAPVQY
;
A
#
# COMPACT_ATOMS: atom_id res chain seq x y z
N MET A 1 -6.36 -18.73 11.61
CA MET A 1 -5.78 -17.70 12.47
C MET A 1 -4.96 -16.72 11.65
N THR A 2 -5.22 -15.45 11.81
CA THR A 2 -4.48 -14.42 11.09
C THR A 2 -3.06 -14.34 11.64
N PRO A 3 -2.02 -14.34 10.78
CA PRO A 3 -0.66 -14.16 11.25
C PRO A 3 -0.50 -12.86 12.01
N THR A 4 0.24 -12.88 13.11
CA THR A 4 0.55 -11.68 13.87
C THR A 4 1.94 -11.20 13.49
N TYR A 5 2.03 -9.97 13.04
CA TYR A 5 3.30 -9.32 12.73
C TYR A 5 3.63 -8.38 13.87
N LEU A 6 4.50 -8.82 14.78
CA LEU A 6 4.77 -8.09 16.02
C LEU A 6 5.30 -6.68 15.81
N GLU A 7 5.96 -6.45 14.68
CA GLU A 7 6.56 -5.16 14.37
C GLU A 7 5.79 -4.34 13.33
N ALA A 8 4.67 -4.86 12.84
CA ALA A 8 3.81 -4.13 11.93
C ALA A 8 3.11 -3.00 12.68
N ILE A 9 2.96 -1.86 12.03
CA ILE A 9 2.29 -0.69 12.60
C ILE A 9 0.98 -0.42 11.87
N PRO A 10 -0.02 0.17 12.56
CA PRO A 10 -1.26 0.56 11.91
C PRO A 10 -1.03 1.77 11.01
N LEU A 11 -1.41 1.65 9.74
CA LEU A 11 -1.21 2.73 8.78
C LEU A 11 -2.44 3.64 8.74
N ASN A 12 -2.20 4.96 8.73
CA ASN A 12 -3.23 5.93 8.41
C ASN A 12 -3.56 5.80 6.92
N TYR A 13 -4.81 5.96 6.54
CA TYR A 13 -5.21 5.80 5.15
C TYR A 13 -6.37 6.71 4.76
N ARG A 14 -6.53 6.87 3.45
CA ARG A 14 -7.70 7.50 2.86
C ARG A 14 -8.37 6.49 1.95
N LYS A 15 -9.70 6.55 1.85
CA LYS A 15 -10.46 5.66 0.98
C LYS A 15 -11.36 6.49 0.07
N TYR A 16 -11.40 6.11 -1.20
CA TYR A 16 -12.28 6.72 -2.20
C TYR A 16 -13.05 5.62 -2.93
N GLY A 17 -14.34 5.86 -3.16
CA GLY A 17 -15.20 4.93 -3.88
C GLY A 17 -15.85 3.89 -2.98
N ASP A 18 -17.03 3.41 -3.41
CA ASP A 18 -17.86 2.49 -2.65
C ASP A 18 -18.16 1.19 -3.40
N THR A 19 -17.79 1.11 -4.66
CA THR A 19 -18.12 -0.03 -5.52
C THR A 19 -16.90 -0.43 -6.35
N GLY A 20 -16.91 -1.70 -6.78
CA GLY A 20 -15.85 -2.24 -7.61
C GLY A 20 -14.75 -2.92 -6.80
N PRO A 21 -13.72 -3.43 -7.50
CA PRO A 21 -12.63 -4.13 -6.82
C PRO A 21 -11.79 -3.18 -5.96
N ASP A 22 -11.17 -3.75 -4.95
CA ASP A 22 -10.28 -3.01 -4.05
C ASP A 22 -8.91 -2.81 -4.69
N LEU A 23 -8.49 -1.56 -4.78
CA LEU A 23 -7.18 -1.16 -5.28
C LEU A 23 -6.43 -0.44 -4.16
N ILE A 24 -5.25 -0.95 -3.83
CA ILE A 24 -4.38 -0.34 -2.83
C ILE A 24 -3.29 0.43 -3.57
N VAL A 25 -3.11 1.70 -3.24
CA VAL A 25 -2.08 2.55 -3.86
C VAL A 25 -1.02 2.91 -2.82
N LEU A 26 0.22 2.52 -3.09
CA LEU A 26 1.37 2.79 -2.22
C LEU A 26 2.22 3.90 -2.83
N HIS A 27 2.35 5.00 -2.11
CA HIS A 27 3.07 6.20 -2.57
C HIS A 27 4.59 6.04 -2.52
N GLY A 28 5.29 6.97 -3.15
CA GLY A 28 6.74 7.02 -3.16
C GLY A 28 7.35 7.66 -1.91
N LEU A 29 8.68 7.64 -1.84
CA LEU A 29 9.44 8.22 -0.74
C LEU A 29 9.10 9.70 -0.60
N PHE A 30 8.94 10.15 0.66
CA PHE A 30 8.51 11.50 1.02
C PHE A 30 7.13 11.91 0.49
N GLY A 31 6.40 10.97 -0.10
CA GLY A 31 5.00 11.19 -0.46
C GLY A 31 4.07 10.85 0.68
N SER A 32 2.79 10.76 0.36
CA SER A 32 1.74 10.29 1.26
C SER A 32 0.55 9.85 0.41
N GLY A 33 -0.48 9.30 1.05
CA GLY A 33 -1.72 8.98 0.34
C GLY A 33 -2.29 10.16 -0.41
N LYS A 34 -2.06 11.40 0.06
CA LYS A 34 -2.54 12.60 -0.63
C LYS A 34 -1.94 12.78 -2.02
N SER A 35 -0.74 12.24 -2.27
CA SER A 35 -0.05 12.38 -3.55
C SER A 35 -0.85 11.80 -4.72
N TRP A 36 -1.76 10.86 -4.45
CA TRP A 36 -2.51 10.14 -5.46
C TRP A 36 -4.01 10.50 -5.49
N ARG A 37 -4.40 11.58 -4.82
CA ARG A 37 -5.80 11.98 -4.70
C ARG A 37 -6.47 12.19 -6.06
N SER A 38 -5.81 12.90 -6.97
CA SER A 38 -6.38 13.18 -8.29
C SER A 38 -6.60 11.90 -9.09
N PHE A 39 -5.63 10.99 -9.03
CA PHE A 39 -5.77 9.69 -9.67
C PHE A 39 -6.97 8.92 -9.11
N ALA A 40 -7.06 8.84 -7.78
CA ALA A 40 -8.16 8.14 -7.13
C ALA A 40 -9.52 8.71 -7.54
N ARG A 41 -9.64 10.04 -7.56
CA ARG A 41 -10.89 10.69 -7.96
C ARG A 41 -11.28 10.40 -9.40
N SER A 42 -10.30 10.16 -10.27
CA SER A 42 -10.58 9.88 -11.68
C SER A 42 -11.17 8.49 -11.91
N ILE A 43 -11.00 7.55 -10.97
CA ILE A 43 -11.48 6.18 -11.12
C ILE A 43 -12.44 5.76 -10.00
N VAL A 44 -12.95 6.71 -9.23
CA VAL A 44 -13.77 6.46 -8.05
C VAL A 44 -15.08 5.72 -8.36
N ASN A 45 -15.57 5.80 -9.59
CA ASN A 45 -16.81 5.12 -9.98
C ASN A 45 -16.61 3.63 -10.28
N ASP A 46 -15.38 3.20 -10.50
CA ASP A 46 -15.07 1.84 -10.94
C ASP A 46 -14.30 1.03 -9.90
N PHE A 47 -13.68 1.70 -8.93
CA PHE A 47 -12.82 1.04 -7.94
C PHE A 47 -13.05 1.60 -6.54
N GLN A 48 -12.78 0.75 -5.55
CA GLN A 48 -12.59 1.21 -4.18
C GLN A 48 -11.10 1.40 -3.98
N ILE A 49 -10.66 2.64 -3.80
CA ILE A 49 -9.24 2.98 -3.75
C ILE A 49 -8.82 3.26 -2.32
N TRP A 50 -7.83 2.51 -1.84
CA TRP A 50 -7.29 2.64 -0.49
C TRP A 50 -5.87 3.18 -0.60
N MET A 51 -5.60 4.29 0.06
CA MET A 51 -4.31 4.97 -0.02
C MET A 51 -3.71 5.12 1.38
N PRO A 52 -3.00 4.08 1.87
CA PRO A 52 -2.32 4.19 3.15
C PRO A 52 -1.07 5.06 3.05
N ASP A 53 -0.76 5.75 4.13
CA ASP A 53 0.53 6.41 4.31
C ASP A 53 1.51 5.35 4.84
N ALA A 54 2.68 5.22 4.22
CA ALA A 54 3.71 4.30 4.69
C ALA A 54 4.18 4.70 6.10
N ARG A 55 4.81 3.76 6.81
CA ARG A 55 5.43 4.11 8.09
C ARG A 55 6.38 5.29 7.91
N ASN A 56 6.49 6.15 8.89
CA ASN A 56 7.33 7.34 8.87
C ASN A 56 6.91 8.39 7.83
N HIS A 57 5.74 8.22 7.18
CA HIS A 57 5.22 9.14 6.17
C HIS A 57 3.81 9.59 6.52
N GLY A 58 3.44 10.78 6.03
CA GLY A 58 2.10 11.33 6.24
C GLY A 58 1.70 11.31 7.71
N GLU A 59 0.52 10.79 7.99
CA GLU A 59 -0.02 10.70 9.35
C GLU A 59 0.12 9.30 9.96
N SER A 60 0.83 8.38 9.30
CA SER A 60 1.12 7.08 9.88
C SER A 60 2.15 7.19 10.99
N PRO A 61 2.15 6.24 11.94
CA PRO A 61 3.10 6.25 13.04
C PRO A 61 4.55 6.18 12.58
N HIS A 62 5.44 6.71 13.39
CA HIS A 62 6.88 6.63 13.17
C HIS A 62 7.45 5.38 13.81
N ALA A 63 8.41 4.76 13.15
CA ALA A 63 9.15 3.61 13.63
C ALA A 63 10.65 3.83 13.39
N GLU A 64 11.48 3.16 14.17
CA GLU A 64 12.94 3.31 14.05
C GLU A 64 13.49 2.68 12.78
N THR A 65 12.78 1.69 12.23
CA THR A 65 13.23 0.94 11.06
C THR A 65 12.25 1.12 9.91
N MET A 66 12.73 0.95 8.68
CA MET A 66 11.93 1.13 7.49
C MET A 66 12.42 0.25 6.35
N SER A 67 12.53 -1.07 6.61
CA SER A 67 12.88 -2.02 5.55
C SER A 67 11.66 -2.31 4.67
N TYR A 68 11.89 -2.75 3.44
CA TYR A 68 10.79 -3.16 2.56
C TYR A 68 10.03 -4.36 3.10
N LYS A 69 10.72 -5.24 3.83
CA LYS A 69 10.07 -6.36 4.51
C LYS A 69 9.06 -5.86 5.54
N GLU A 70 9.46 -4.92 6.37
CA GLU A 70 8.59 -4.35 7.39
C GLU A 70 7.44 -3.58 6.78
N MET A 71 7.72 -2.81 5.72
CA MET A 71 6.69 -2.06 5.01
C MET A 71 5.68 -2.99 4.35
N ALA A 72 6.12 -4.13 3.81
CA ALA A 72 5.22 -5.14 3.26
C ALA A 72 4.34 -5.75 4.35
N GLU A 73 4.89 -6.02 5.52
CA GLU A 73 4.13 -6.53 6.65
C GLU A 73 3.10 -5.51 7.15
N ASP A 74 3.45 -4.23 7.14
CA ASP A 74 2.49 -3.15 7.45
C ASP A 74 1.29 -3.20 6.49
N VAL A 75 1.55 -3.39 5.20
CA VAL A 75 0.49 -3.45 4.20
C VAL A 75 -0.42 -4.67 4.44
N VAL A 76 0.15 -5.83 4.70
CA VAL A 76 -0.65 -7.03 4.94
C VAL A 76 -1.46 -6.88 6.23
N CYS A 77 -0.89 -6.30 7.27
CA CYS A 77 -1.62 -5.99 8.49
C CYS A 77 -2.78 -5.03 8.21
N PHE A 78 -2.55 -4.02 7.37
CA PHE A 78 -3.59 -3.10 6.93
C PHE A 78 -4.71 -3.83 6.21
N LEU A 79 -4.38 -4.76 5.31
CA LEU A 79 -5.39 -5.58 4.62
C LEU A 79 -6.22 -6.38 5.62
N ASP A 80 -5.57 -7.05 6.56
CA ASP A 80 -6.24 -7.85 7.57
C ASP A 80 -7.18 -7.00 8.44
N ASN A 81 -6.73 -5.84 8.85
CA ASN A 81 -7.51 -4.94 9.71
C ASN A 81 -8.73 -4.37 9.00
N ASN A 82 -8.74 -4.35 7.68
CA ASN A 82 -9.85 -3.81 6.89
C ASN A 82 -10.66 -4.89 6.16
N GLY A 83 -10.41 -6.16 6.48
CA GLY A 83 -11.17 -7.27 5.90
C GLY A 83 -10.91 -7.48 4.41
N LEU A 84 -9.75 -7.08 3.92
CA LEU A 84 -9.36 -7.18 2.52
C LEU A 84 -8.53 -8.44 2.30
N GLU A 85 -9.10 -9.43 1.61
CA GLU A 85 -8.42 -10.71 1.42
C GLU A 85 -7.47 -10.71 0.24
N ARG A 86 -7.97 -10.30 -0.92
CA ARG A 86 -7.20 -10.29 -2.16
C ARG A 86 -7.50 -9.02 -2.93
N ILE A 87 -6.45 -8.28 -3.29
CA ILE A 87 -6.60 -6.92 -3.81
C ILE A 87 -5.70 -6.70 -5.03
N MET A 88 -6.01 -5.64 -5.77
CA MET A 88 -5.11 -5.08 -6.77
C MET A 88 -4.16 -4.14 -6.05
N LEU A 89 -2.89 -4.17 -6.43
CA LEU A 89 -1.85 -3.40 -5.75
C LEU A 89 -1.08 -2.57 -6.75
N LEU A 90 -1.06 -1.26 -6.53
CA LEU A 90 -0.29 -0.32 -7.32
C LEU A 90 0.73 0.35 -6.41
N GLY A 91 1.99 0.35 -6.82
CA GLY A 91 3.05 1.00 -6.06
C GLY A 91 3.90 1.90 -6.95
N HIS A 92 4.27 3.07 -6.42
CA HIS A 92 5.10 4.06 -7.09
C HIS A 92 6.42 4.21 -6.35
N SER A 93 7.55 4.04 -7.04
CA SER A 93 8.90 4.21 -6.50
C SER A 93 9.11 3.33 -5.24
N MET A 94 9.30 3.91 -4.06
CA MET A 94 9.39 3.18 -2.79
C MET A 94 8.18 2.26 -2.59
N GLY A 95 6.98 2.78 -2.88
CA GLY A 95 5.75 1.98 -2.82
C GLY A 95 5.76 0.83 -3.81
N GLY A 96 6.42 0.99 -4.96
CA GLY A 96 6.60 -0.07 -5.93
C GLY A 96 7.46 -1.21 -5.39
N ASN A 97 8.55 -0.88 -4.71
CA ASN A 97 9.40 -1.89 -4.08
C ASN A 97 8.64 -2.62 -2.96
N THR A 98 7.88 -1.88 -2.16
CA THR A 98 7.02 -2.47 -1.14
C THR A 98 5.98 -3.40 -1.75
N ALA A 99 5.32 -2.95 -2.83
CA ALA A 99 4.31 -3.74 -3.53
C ALA A 99 4.89 -5.05 -4.07
N MET A 100 6.10 -5.00 -4.63
CA MET A 100 6.77 -6.20 -5.10
C MET A 100 7.06 -7.18 -3.96
N GLN A 101 7.47 -6.69 -2.80
CA GLN A 101 7.68 -7.54 -1.62
C GLN A 101 6.38 -8.18 -1.14
N VAL A 102 5.28 -7.44 -1.16
CA VAL A 102 3.96 -8.00 -0.82
C VAL A 102 3.61 -9.13 -1.79
N ALA A 103 3.76 -8.89 -3.08
CA ALA A 103 3.43 -9.88 -4.11
C ALA A 103 4.30 -11.13 -4.03
N LEU A 104 5.58 -10.97 -3.71
CA LEU A 104 6.52 -12.10 -3.59
C LEU A 104 6.28 -12.93 -2.33
N ARG A 105 6.02 -12.27 -1.22
CA ARG A 105 5.89 -12.93 0.09
C ARG A 105 4.48 -13.36 0.42
N PHE A 106 3.48 -12.67 -0.16
CA PHE A 106 2.07 -12.93 0.11
C PHE A 106 1.28 -12.97 -1.21
N PRO A 107 1.66 -13.87 -2.14
CA PRO A 107 1.06 -13.88 -3.49
C PRO A 107 -0.45 -14.13 -3.48
N GLU A 108 -0.97 -14.81 -2.47
CA GLU A 108 -2.39 -15.09 -2.34
C GLU A 108 -3.22 -13.83 -2.06
N ARG A 109 -2.56 -12.75 -1.63
CA ARG A 109 -3.25 -11.50 -1.29
C ARG A 109 -3.31 -10.53 -2.46
N VAL A 110 -2.61 -10.79 -3.56
CA VAL A 110 -2.46 -9.86 -4.69
C VAL A 110 -3.03 -10.49 -5.94
N SER A 111 -4.10 -9.89 -6.49
CA SER A 111 -4.69 -10.35 -7.75
C SER A 111 -4.03 -9.72 -8.98
N CYS A 112 -3.51 -8.50 -8.82
CA CYS A 112 -2.86 -7.75 -9.88
C CYS A 112 -1.83 -6.81 -9.27
N LEU A 113 -0.64 -6.78 -9.83
CA LEU A 113 0.44 -5.90 -9.38
C LEU A 113 0.76 -4.89 -10.48
N ILE A 114 0.72 -3.61 -10.13
CA ILE A 114 1.10 -2.51 -11.03
C ILE A 114 2.22 -1.73 -10.36
N VAL A 115 3.36 -1.65 -11.02
CA VAL A 115 4.52 -0.91 -10.54
C VAL A 115 4.76 0.27 -11.46
N VAL A 116 4.74 1.47 -10.90
CA VAL A 116 4.84 2.72 -11.66
C VAL A 116 6.14 3.41 -11.34
N ASP A 117 6.84 3.81 -12.39
CA ASP A 117 8.00 4.72 -12.34
C ASP A 117 9.06 4.33 -11.30
N ILE A 118 9.50 3.08 -11.36
CA ILE A 118 10.75 2.73 -10.71
C ILE A 118 11.85 3.05 -11.71
N ALA A 119 12.46 4.23 -11.55
CA ALA A 119 13.54 4.63 -12.43
C ALA A 119 14.75 3.72 -12.19
N PRO A 120 15.45 3.31 -13.26
CA PRO A 120 16.64 2.49 -13.13
C PRO A 120 17.86 3.33 -12.72
N VAL A 121 17.65 4.35 -11.92
CA VAL A 121 18.70 5.22 -11.42
C VAL A 121 19.02 4.89 -9.97
N GLN A 122 20.26 5.10 -9.61
CA GLN A 122 20.66 4.94 -8.22
C GLN A 122 20.21 6.17 -7.43
N TYR A 123 19.64 5.88 -6.30
CA TYR A 123 19.22 6.90 -5.36
C TYR A 123 20.24 7.04 -4.25
#